data_d07c0992ebe420f64587b37d781ce25d
#
_entry.id   d07c0992ebe420f64587b37d781ce25d
#
_cell.length_a   1.000
_cell.length_b   1.000
_cell.length_c   1.000
_cell.angle_alpha   90.00
_cell.angle_beta   90.00
_cell.angle_gamma   90.00
#
_symmetry.space_group_name_H-M   'P 1'
#
loop_
_entity.id
_entity.type
_entity.pdbx_description
1 polymer ?
#
loop_
_entity_poly.entity_id
_entity_poly.type
_entity_poly.pdbx_seq_one_letter_code
_entity_poly.pdbx_strand_id
1 'polypeptide(L)'
;MFRLGRPSAGRLRETVPVTDFHVRLWAPGRPLDVLAVLGDLRRGGGDPTFRREPDGTIWRGIRTPQGTSTLRLRSVVGGTIEATAWGAGAEWVLASVPNMLGEADDAAGFVAHHPQVAEAARRFTGWHVPRTGLVLEALIPSIIEQKVAGQEAFGSYRTLIRRYGERAPGEGGARGLWVAPSAGEWALIPSWEWLRAGVDGARSAAVVRAAGAAGRLEQCVDLPPDDAQRRLRAVQGVGVWTAAEVRHTALGDADAVSFGDYHVAKDIGWALTGSEVDDDGLAELLEPYAGHRYRVQRLLELAGAMRPRRGPRMPLRTHLPHRFR
;
A
#
# COMPACT_ATOMS: atom_id res chain seq x y z
N MET A 1 61.47 -10.36 24.72
CA MET A 1 60.39 -9.45 25.18
C MET A 1 59.22 -9.69 24.26
N PHE A 2 58.38 -10.68 24.58
CA PHE A 2 57.22 -11.11 23.76
C PHE A 2 55.99 -10.29 24.23
N ARG A 3 55.37 -9.53 23.30
CA ARG A 3 54.07 -8.92 23.56
C ARG A 3 52.98 -9.91 23.25
N LEU A 4 52.22 -10.30 24.27
CA LEU A 4 50.99 -11.05 24.18
C LEU A 4 49.88 -10.14 23.63
N GLY A 5 49.32 -10.50 22.47
CA GLY A 5 48.14 -9.88 21.89
C GLY A 5 46.88 -10.22 22.72
N ARG A 6 46.07 -9.19 23.01
CA ARG A 6 44.74 -9.37 23.63
C ARG A 6 43.76 -10.05 22.68
N PRO A 7 42.97 -10.99 23.14
CA PRO A 7 41.89 -11.59 22.32
C PRO A 7 40.80 -10.54 22.10
N SER A 8 40.35 -10.39 20.84
CA SER A 8 39.19 -9.60 20.45
C SER A 8 37.92 -10.21 21.03
N ALA A 9 37.20 -9.43 21.83
CA ALA A 9 35.88 -9.81 22.31
C ALA A 9 34.92 -9.97 21.12
N GLY A 10 34.57 -11.21 20.81
CA GLY A 10 33.53 -11.53 19.87
C GLY A 10 32.19 -10.93 20.36
N ARG A 11 31.57 -10.10 19.55
CA ARG A 11 30.19 -9.67 19.80
C ARG A 11 29.29 -10.90 19.78
N LEU A 12 28.73 -11.23 20.94
CA LEU A 12 27.63 -12.16 21.05
C LEU A 12 26.49 -11.61 20.17
N ARG A 13 26.13 -12.35 19.14
CA ARG A 13 24.87 -12.10 18.41
C ARG A 13 23.76 -12.47 19.38
N GLU A 14 23.02 -11.47 19.85
CA GLU A 14 21.75 -11.73 20.52
C GLU A 14 20.86 -12.52 19.57
N THR A 15 20.66 -13.78 19.88
CA THR A 15 19.61 -14.62 19.30
C THR A 15 18.30 -14.17 19.93
N VAL A 16 17.54 -13.33 19.21
CA VAL A 16 16.16 -13.01 19.58
C VAL A 16 15.38 -14.33 19.54
N PRO A 17 14.75 -14.77 20.65
CA PRO A 17 13.96 -15.98 20.64
C PRO A 17 12.77 -15.84 19.68
N VAL A 18 12.63 -16.81 18.77
CA VAL A 18 11.58 -16.90 17.73
C VAL A 18 10.29 -17.50 18.32
N THR A 19 9.84 -17.10 19.50
CA THR A 19 8.84 -17.93 20.20
C THR A 19 7.50 -17.29 20.53
N ASP A 20 7.25 -16.03 20.22
CA ASP A 20 5.90 -15.49 20.40
C ASP A 20 5.27 -15.12 19.07
N PHE A 21 4.44 -16.02 18.54
CA PHE A 21 3.56 -15.75 17.41
C PHE A 21 2.12 -16.08 17.81
N HIS A 22 1.18 -15.36 17.19
CA HIS A 22 -0.25 -15.59 17.31
C HIS A 22 -0.79 -16.09 15.97
N VAL A 23 -1.80 -16.96 16.02
CA VAL A 23 -2.44 -17.51 14.82
C VAL A 23 -3.94 -17.24 14.88
N ARG A 24 -4.51 -16.85 13.74
CA ARG A 24 -5.93 -16.76 13.53
C ARG A 24 -6.31 -17.51 12.25
N LEU A 25 -7.33 -18.33 12.35
CA LEU A 25 -8.01 -18.89 11.19
C LEU A 25 -9.26 -18.08 10.91
N TRP A 26 -9.43 -17.67 9.66
CA TRP A 26 -10.60 -16.92 9.24
C TRP A 26 -11.16 -17.49 7.93
N ALA A 27 -12.45 -17.83 7.94
CA ALA A 27 -13.18 -18.32 6.79
C ALA A 27 -14.09 -17.21 6.26
N PRO A 28 -13.77 -16.59 5.10
CA PRO A 28 -14.54 -15.46 4.57
C PRO A 28 -15.95 -15.79 4.13
N GLY A 29 -16.30 -17.08 3.95
CA GLY A 29 -17.61 -17.51 3.45
C GLY A 29 -17.92 -17.12 2.01
N ARG A 30 -16.94 -16.60 1.28
CA ARG A 30 -17.04 -16.10 -0.10
C ARG A 30 -15.72 -16.32 -0.85
N PRO A 31 -15.70 -16.25 -2.19
CA PRO A 31 -14.45 -16.27 -2.94
C PRO A 31 -13.51 -15.15 -2.48
N LEU A 32 -12.22 -15.45 -2.32
CA LEU A 32 -11.22 -14.48 -1.93
C LEU A 32 -9.88 -14.78 -2.62
N ASP A 33 -9.36 -13.80 -3.33
CA ASP A 33 -7.99 -13.78 -3.84
C ASP A 33 -7.15 -12.78 -3.06
N VAL A 34 -6.38 -13.27 -2.10
CA VAL A 34 -5.55 -12.45 -1.21
C VAL A 34 -4.57 -11.58 -1.98
N LEU A 35 -4.02 -12.10 -3.09
CA LEU A 35 -3.08 -11.33 -3.91
C LEU A 35 -3.79 -10.24 -4.72
N ALA A 36 -4.96 -10.51 -5.27
CA ALA A 36 -5.74 -9.49 -5.98
C ALA A 36 -6.13 -8.34 -5.05
N VAL A 37 -6.44 -8.64 -3.77
CA VAL A 37 -6.79 -7.63 -2.76
C VAL A 37 -5.58 -6.85 -2.29
N LEU A 38 -4.47 -7.51 -1.91
CA LEU A 38 -3.34 -6.86 -1.26
C LEU A 38 -2.17 -6.53 -2.20
N GLY A 39 -2.23 -6.95 -3.46
CA GLY A 39 -1.12 -6.81 -4.40
C GLY A 39 -0.68 -5.37 -4.63
N ASP A 40 -1.61 -4.41 -4.57
CA ASP A 40 -1.33 -2.97 -4.76
C ASP A 40 -0.60 -2.33 -3.59
N LEU A 41 -0.60 -2.98 -2.43
CA LEU A 41 0.21 -2.52 -1.30
C LEU A 41 1.71 -2.73 -1.55
N ARG A 42 2.06 -3.57 -2.54
CA ARG A 42 3.46 -3.85 -2.87
C ARG A 42 4.06 -2.74 -3.73
N ARG A 43 5.10 -2.12 -3.25
CA ARG A 43 5.84 -1.05 -3.94
C ARG A 43 6.97 -1.62 -4.82
N GLY A 44 6.54 -2.33 -5.87
CA GLY A 44 7.44 -2.93 -6.86
C GLY A 44 8.16 -4.21 -6.41
N GLY A 45 9.05 -4.70 -7.32
CA GLY A 45 9.78 -5.95 -7.10
C GLY A 45 10.91 -5.80 -6.10
N GLY A 46 10.93 -5.92 -4.96
CA GLY A 46 12.00 -5.71 -3.95
C GLY A 46 11.56 -4.79 -2.82
N ASP A 47 10.25 -4.59 -2.71
CA ASP A 47 9.62 -3.95 -1.56
C ASP A 47 10.10 -4.61 -0.26
N PRO A 48 10.73 -3.88 0.64
CA PRO A 48 11.21 -4.45 1.90
C PRO A 48 10.09 -4.76 2.89
N THR A 49 8.88 -4.21 2.70
CA THR A 49 7.75 -4.41 3.62
C THR A 49 6.77 -5.49 3.14
N PHE A 50 6.93 -5.96 1.89
CA PHE A 50 6.01 -6.91 1.28
C PHE A 50 6.76 -8.00 0.52
N ARG A 51 6.43 -9.26 0.78
CA ARG A 51 6.97 -10.42 0.06
C ARG A 51 5.86 -11.40 -0.30
N ARG A 52 5.91 -11.91 -1.51
CA ARG A 52 5.10 -13.03 -1.98
C ARG A 52 5.99 -14.23 -2.20
N GLU A 53 5.59 -15.37 -1.68
CA GLU A 53 6.24 -16.66 -1.94
C GLU A 53 5.62 -17.33 -3.18
N PRO A 54 6.32 -18.32 -3.79
CA PRO A 54 5.80 -19.04 -4.95
C PRO A 54 4.48 -19.80 -4.69
N ASP A 55 4.23 -20.24 -3.46
CA ASP A 55 3.00 -20.92 -3.04
C ASP A 55 1.81 -19.97 -2.80
N GLY A 56 2.00 -18.67 -3.06
CA GLY A 56 1.00 -17.63 -2.84
C GLY A 56 0.98 -17.04 -1.44
N THR A 57 1.78 -17.55 -0.50
CA THR A 57 1.92 -16.98 0.84
C THR A 57 2.37 -15.52 0.76
N ILE A 58 1.67 -14.63 1.47
CA ILE A 58 2.02 -13.21 1.56
C ILE A 58 2.60 -12.92 2.94
N TRP A 59 3.69 -12.18 2.94
CA TRP A 59 4.34 -11.66 4.13
C TRP A 59 4.36 -10.15 4.09
N ARG A 60 4.04 -9.53 5.22
CA ARG A 60 4.08 -8.07 5.38
C ARG A 60 4.74 -7.68 6.69
N GLY A 61 5.59 -6.65 6.64
CA GLY A 61 6.03 -5.91 7.82
C GLY A 61 5.15 -4.69 7.97
N ILE A 62 4.46 -4.56 9.09
CA ILE A 62 3.40 -3.57 9.30
C ILE A 62 3.66 -2.81 10.59
N ARG A 63 3.47 -1.48 10.56
CA ARG A 63 3.41 -0.65 11.75
C ARG A 63 1.95 -0.45 12.15
N THR A 64 1.57 -1.07 13.24
CA THR A 64 0.23 -0.95 13.82
C THR A 64 0.20 0.12 14.92
N PRO A 65 -0.99 0.55 15.40
CA PRO A 65 -1.10 1.42 16.58
C PRO A 65 -0.51 0.82 17.86
N GLN A 66 -0.39 -0.51 17.93
CA GLN A 66 0.14 -1.24 19.09
C GLN A 66 1.63 -1.60 18.96
N GLY A 67 2.27 -1.22 17.86
CA GLY A 67 3.67 -1.51 17.61
C GLY A 67 3.92 -2.22 16.28
N THR A 68 5.15 -2.67 16.06
CA THR A 68 5.52 -3.37 14.83
C THR A 68 5.03 -4.80 14.81
N SER A 69 4.66 -5.27 13.62
CA SER A 69 4.24 -6.64 13.39
C SER A 69 4.79 -7.19 12.08
N THR A 70 5.02 -8.48 12.06
CA THR A 70 5.05 -9.29 10.85
C THR A 70 3.71 -9.98 10.71
N LEU A 71 3.13 -9.94 9.51
CA LEU A 71 1.94 -10.70 9.15
C LEU A 71 2.28 -11.69 8.04
N ARG A 72 1.92 -12.96 8.23
CA ARG A 72 1.91 -13.99 7.19
C ARG A 72 0.47 -14.40 6.90
N LEU A 73 0.10 -14.40 5.64
CA LEU A 73 -1.21 -14.85 5.17
C LEU A 73 -1.03 -16.04 4.22
N ARG A 74 -1.73 -17.11 4.49
CA ARG A 74 -1.74 -18.33 3.67
C ARG A 74 -3.16 -18.82 3.46
N SER A 75 -3.54 -19.06 2.21
CA SER A 75 -4.78 -19.76 1.90
C SER A 75 -4.61 -21.26 2.19
N VAL A 76 -5.50 -21.83 2.97
CA VAL A 76 -5.52 -23.26 3.29
C VAL A 76 -6.76 -23.92 2.70
N VAL A 77 -6.83 -25.23 2.80
CA VAL A 77 -7.95 -26.02 2.25
C VAL A 77 -9.30 -25.48 2.76
N GLY A 78 -10.30 -25.44 1.86
CA GLY A 78 -11.65 -24.97 2.17
C GLY A 78 -11.79 -23.42 2.13
N GLY A 79 -10.82 -22.69 1.54
CA GLY A 79 -10.90 -21.24 1.40
C GLY A 79 -10.65 -20.45 2.69
N THR A 80 -10.23 -21.13 3.74
CA THR A 80 -9.84 -20.50 5.01
C THR A 80 -8.50 -19.79 4.85
N ILE A 81 -8.35 -18.64 5.49
CA ILE A 81 -7.09 -17.90 5.59
C ILE A 81 -6.46 -18.18 6.95
N GLU A 82 -5.25 -18.72 6.92
CA GLU A 82 -4.38 -18.80 8.07
C GLU A 82 -3.55 -17.53 8.15
N ALA A 83 -3.78 -16.72 9.17
CA ALA A 83 -3.02 -15.53 9.50
C ALA A 83 -2.13 -15.81 10.69
N THR A 84 -0.81 -15.63 10.54
CA THR A 84 0.16 -15.73 11.62
C THR A 84 0.83 -14.38 11.80
N ALA A 85 0.97 -13.92 13.04
CA ALA A 85 1.60 -12.64 13.32
C ALA A 85 2.61 -12.71 14.47
N TRP A 86 3.64 -11.87 14.39
CA TRP A 86 4.72 -11.69 15.36
C TRP A 86 4.84 -10.23 15.75
N GLY A 87 5.33 -9.98 16.95
CA GLY A 87 5.63 -8.64 17.46
C GLY A 87 4.52 -8.00 18.27
N ALA A 88 4.77 -6.81 18.82
CA ALA A 88 3.85 -6.11 19.70
C ALA A 88 2.49 -5.80 19.05
N GLY A 89 2.46 -5.59 17.73
CA GLY A 89 1.25 -5.35 16.96
C GLY A 89 0.51 -6.60 16.50
N ALA A 90 0.92 -7.82 16.93
CA ALA A 90 0.39 -9.08 16.41
C ALA A 90 -1.12 -9.25 16.62
N GLU A 91 -1.63 -8.95 17.80
CA GLU A 91 -3.07 -9.06 18.10
C GLU A 91 -3.89 -8.09 17.26
N TRP A 92 -3.43 -6.85 17.16
CA TRP A 92 -4.10 -5.82 16.35
C TRP A 92 -4.18 -6.22 14.89
N VAL A 93 -3.05 -6.66 14.29
CA VAL A 93 -3.02 -7.01 12.87
C VAL A 93 -3.88 -8.24 12.59
N LEU A 94 -3.88 -9.25 13.46
CA LEU A 94 -4.76 -10.41 13.31
C LEU A 94 -6.24 -10.04 13.41
N ALA A 95 -6.61 -9.12 14.32
CA ALA A 95 -7.98 -8.61 14.40
C ALA A 95 -8.38 -7.88 13.11
N SER A 96 -7.45 -7.19 12.45
CA SER A 96 -7.68 -6.41 11.24
C SER A 96 -7.73 -7.24 9.95
N VAL A 97 -7.27 -8.50 9.95
CA VAL A 97 -7.20 -9.36 8.75
C VAL A 97 -8.51 -9.43 7.98
N PRO A 98 -9.70 -9.65 8.59
CA PRO A 98 -10.95 -9.69 7.84
C PRO A 98 -11.19 -8.40 7.05
N ASN A 99 -11.10 -7.24 7.68
CA ASN A 99 -11.30 -5.94 7.03
C ASN A 99 -10.20 -5.64 6.01
N MET A 100 -8.96 -5.97 6.30
CA MET A 100 -7.83 -5.83 5.36
C MET A 100 -8.08 -6.64 4.07
N LEU A 101 -8.81 -7.74 4.17
CA LEU A 101 -9.19 -8.62 3.06
C LEU A 101 -10.62 -8.34 2.55
N GLY A 102 -11.20 -7.18 2.88
CA GLY A 102 -12.43 -6.68 2.33
C GLY A 102 -13.70 -7.24 2.97
N GLU A 103 -13.69 -7.67 4.25
CA GLU A 103 -14.90 -8.12 4.95
C GLU A 103 -15.96 -7.02 5.06
N ALA A 104 -15.50 -5.77 5.21
CA ALA A 104 -16.39 -4.60 5.27
C ALA A 104 -16.79 -4.07 3.88
N ASP A 105 -16.34 -4.71 2.79
CA ASP A 105 -16.66 -4.28 1.45
C ASP A 105 -18.09 -4.69 1.08
N ASP A 106 -18.98 -3.71 1.01
CA ASP A 106 -20.35 -3.90 0.56
C ASP A 106 -20.45 -3.73 -0.96
N ALA A 107 -20.65 -4.83 -1.66
CA ALA A 107 -20.93 -4.85 -3.09
C ALA A 107 -22.43 -4.91 -3.40
N ALA A 108 -23.31 -4.82 -2.40
CA ALA A 108 -24.75 -4.78 -2.64
C ALA A 108 -25.11 -3.56 -3.49
N GLY A 109 -25.95 -3.75 -4.47
CA GLY A 109 -26.33 -2.68 -5.39
C GLY A 109 -25.32 -2.38 -6.52
N PHE A 110 -24.17 -3.03 -6.56
CA PHE A 110 -23.27 -2.90 -7.70
C PHE A 110 -23.88 -3.49 -8.97
N VAL A 111 -24.10 -2.65 -9.96
CA VAL A 111 -24.61 -3.04 -11.28
C VAL A 111 -23.57 -2.73 -12.35
N ALA A 112 -23.20 -3.73 -13.13
CA ALA A 112 -22.24 -3.58 -14.21
C ALA A 112 -22.97 -3.04 -15.48
N HIS A 113 -22.94 -1.74 -15.70
CA HIS A 113 -23.60 -1.07 -16.83
C HIS A 113 -22.86 -1.26 -18.17
N HIS A 114 -21.58 -1.64 -18.15
CA HIS A 114 -20.79 -1.88 -19.36
C HIS A 114 -20.39 -3.37 -19.44
N PRO A 115 -20.38 -3.97 -20.66
CA PRO A 115 -19.99 -5.37 -20.82
C PRO A 115 -18.59 -5.70 -20.29
N GLN A 116 -17.63 -4.78 -20.45
CA GLN A 116 -16.27 -4.93 -19.97
C GLN A 116 -16.21 -5.00 -18.44
N VAL A 117 -17.02 -4.20 -17.75
CA VAL A 117 -17.13 -4.21 -16.29
C VAL A 117 -17.81 -5.50 -15.84
N ALA A 118 -18.86 -5.95 -16.52
CA ALA A 118 -19.54 -7.22 -16.24
C ALA A 118 -18.59 -8.42 -16.37
N GLU A 119 -17.76 -8.43 -17.41
CA GLU A 119 -16.75 -9.48 -17.62
C GLU A 119 -15.70 -9.46 -16.51
N ALA A 120 -15.15 -8.27 -16.19
CA ALA A 120 -14.17 -8.11 -15.12
C ALA A 120 -14.75 -8.56 -13.76
N ALA A 121 -15.97 -8.18 -13.44
CA ALA A 121 -16.65 -8.60 -12.20
C ALA A 121 -16.83 -10.12 -12.10
N ARG A 122 -17.20 -10.79 -13.21
CA ARG A 122 -17.28 -12.26 -13.24
C ARG A 122 -15.94 -12.94 -13.06
N ARG A 123 -14.88 -12.37 -13.63
CA ARG A 123 -13.53 -12.94 -13.59
C ARG A 123 -12.85 -12.76 -12.23
N PHE A 124 -13.10 -11.65 -11.56
CA PHE A 124 -12.42 -11.28 -10.31
C PHE A 124 -13.35 -11.30 -9.09
N THR A 125 -14.20 -12.31 -8.99
CA THR A 125 -15.12 -12.49 -7.86
C THR A 125 -14.44 -12.60 -6.50
N GLY A 126 -13.16 -12.93 -6.47
CA GLY A 126 -12.36 -12.99 -5.24
C GLY A 126 -11.71 -11.66 -4.85
N TRP A 127 -11.85 -10.60 -5.65
CA TRP A 127 -11.36 -9.29 -5.29
C TRP A 127 -12.42 -8.49 -4.52
N HIS A 128 -11.97 -7.82 -3.48
CA HIS A 128 -12.78 -6.95 -2.63
C HIS A 128 -11.99 -5.69 -2.28
N VAL A 129 -12.68 -4.60 -1.99
CA VAL A 129 -12.02 -3.34 -1.57
C VAL A 129 -11.37 -3.56 -0.21
N PRO A 130 -10.03 -3.40 -0.08
CA PRO A 130 -9.35 -3.55 1.19
C PRO A 130 -9.70 -2.41 2.14
N ARG A 131 -9.67 -2.69 3.45
CA ARG A 131 -9.70 -1.67 4.49
C ARG A 131 -8.58 -1.97 5.47
N THR A 132 -7.37 -1.41 5.23
CA THR A 132 -6.21 -1.69 6.09
C THR A 132 -6.30 -1.03 7.45
N GLY A 133 -7.04 0.08 7.59
CA GLY A 133 -7.14 0.86 8.81
C GLY A 133 -5.85 1.62 9.16
N LEU A 134 -4.90 1.76 8.21
CA LEU A 134 -3.59 2.37 8.43
C LEU A 134 -3.38 3.52 7.44
N VAL A 135 -3.78 4.72 7.85
CA VAL A 135 -3.82 5.90 6.98
C VAL A 135 -2.42 6.33 6.54
N LEU A 136 -1.46 6.42 7.45
CA LEU A 136 -0.09 6.81 7.09
C LEU A 136 0.62 5.76 6.23
N GLU A 137 0.32 4.48 6.41
CA GLU A 137 0.87 3.42 5.56
C GLU A 137 0.46 3.57 4.10
N ALA A 138 -0.75 4.08 3.84
CA ALA A 138 -1.21 4.40 2.49
C ALA A 138 -0.73 5.80 2.03
N LEU A 139 -0.79 6.79 2.90
CA LEU A 139 -0.56 8.20 2.56
C LEU A 139 0.90 8.50 2.20
N ILE A 140 1.86 8.00 2.99
CA ILE A 140 3.28 8.32 2.77
C ILE A 140 3.79 7.79 1.43
N PRO A 141 3.58 6.52 1.05
CA PRO A 141 3.94 6.05 -0.27
C PRO A 141 3.26 6.86 -1.39
N SER A 142 1.96 7.16 -1.26
CA SER A 142 1.24 7.94 -2.27
C SER A 142 1.80 9.36 -2.44
N ILE A 143 2.27 10.01 -1.36
CA ILE A 143 2.99 11.29 -1.49
C ILE A 143 4.32 11.12 -2.23
N ILE A 144 5.07 10.05 -1.94
CA ILE A 144 6.36 9.76 -2.61
C ILE A 144 6.16 9.48 -4.10
N GLU A 145 5.02 8.94 -4.50
CA GLU A 145 4.66 8.60 -5.87
C GLU A 145 4.18 9.80 -6.71
N GLN A 146 3.92 10.96 -6.12
CA GLN A 146 3.40 12.13 -6.83
C GLN A 146 4.34 12.59 -7.96
N LYS A 147 3.77 12.68 -9.17
CA LYS A 147 4.43 13.28 -10.37
C LYS A 147 5.80 12.66 -10.74
N VAL A 148 6.00 11.40 -10.47
CA VAL A 148 7.21 10.64 -10.84
C VAL A 148 6.84 9.27 -11.39
N ALA A 149 7.79 8.64 -12.11
CA ALA A 149 7.58 7.28 -12.56
C ALA A 149 7.52 6.32 -11.36
N GLY A 150 6.61 5.32 -11.40
CA GLY A 150 6.46 4.36 -10.30
C GLY A 150 7.77 3.65 -9.93
N GLN A 151 8.64 3.33 -10.92
CA GLN A 151 9.94 2.74 -10.64
C GLN A 151 10.85 3.66 -9.79
N GLU A 152 10.80 4.98 -10.03
CA GLU A 152 11.54 5.98 -9.26
C GLU A 152 10.98 6.07 -7.84
N ALA A 153 9.66 6.21 -7.70
CA ALA A 153 8.99 6.27 -6.41
C ALA A 153 9.25 5.03 -5.54
N PHE A 154 9.13 3.83 -6.13
CA PHE A 154 9.39 2.58 -5.42
C PHE A 154 10.87 2.44 -5.01
N GLY A 155 11.81 2.96 -5.82
CA GLY A 155 13.22 3.04 -5.47
C GLY A 155 13.47 3.94 -4.27
N SER A 156 12.85 5.12 -4.27
CA SER A 156 12.90 6.08 -3.18
C SER A 156 12.33 5.49 -1.88
N TYR A 157 11.14 4.89 -1.96
CA TYR A 157 10.49 4.22 -0.82
C TYR A 157 11.38 3.12 -0.23
N ARG A 158 11.90 2.20 -1.06
CA ARG A 158 12.80 1.13 -0.60
C ARG A 158 14.05 1.65 0.11
N THR A 159 14.63 2.73 -0.41
CA THR A 159 15.82 3.36 0.19
C THR A 159 15.51 3.90 1.58
N LEU A 160 14.39 4.62 1.72
CA LEU A 160 13.97 5.20 2.99
C LEU A 160 13.62 4.14 4.02
N ILE A 161 12.86 3.10 3.62
CA ILE A 161 12.51 2.00 4.53
C ILE A 161 13.75 1.27 5.05
N ARG A 162 14.71 0.96 4.19
CA ARG A 162 15.93 0.25 4.62
C ARG A 162 16.84 1.10 5.50
N ARG A 163 16.76 2.41 5.39
CA ARG A 163 17.61 3.33 6.14
C ARG A 163 17.00 3.78 7.46
N TYR A 164 15.70 3.98 7.50
CA TYR A 164 14.97 4.58 8.62
C TYR A 164 13.91 3.69 9.24
N GLY A 165 13.51 2.62 8.58
CA GLY A 165 12.66 1.59 9.13
C GLY A 165 13.42 0.63 10.05
N GLU A 166 12.72 -0.33 10.56
CA GLU A 166 13.29 -1.37 11.41
C GLU A 166 13.06 -2.78 10.87
N ARG A 167 13.83 -3.75 11.31
CA ARG A 167 13.59 -5.15 10.95
C ARG A 167 12.25 -5.61 11.47
N ALA A 168 11.47 -6.26 10.62
CA ALA A 168 10.20 -6.83 11.03
C ALA A 168 10.41 -7.87 12.15
N PRO A 169 9.52 -7.97 13.14
CA PRO A 169 9.70 -8.90 14.24
C PRO A 169 9.59 -10.38 13.80
N GLY A 170 10.18 -11.26 14.55
CA GLY A 170 10.10 -12.71 14.37
C GLY A 170 10.61 -13.19 13.02
N GLU A 171 9.88 -14.13 12.42
CA GLU A 171 10.25 -14.80 11.17
C GLU A 171 10.35 -13.83 9.97
N GLY A 172 9.57 -12.74 9.96
CA GLY A 172 9.64 -11.74 8.89
C GLY A 172 11.01 -11.09 8.81
N GLY A 173 11.59 -10.70 9.93
CA GLY A 173 12.94 -10.12 9.98
C GLY A 173 14.02 -11.11 9.54
N ALA A 174 13.90 -12.37 9.92
CA ALA A 174 14.79 -13.45 9.46
C ALA A 174 14.72 -13.64 7.92
N ARG A 175 13.56 -13.40 7.32
CA ARG A 175 13.33 -13.40 5.86
C ARG A 175 13.72 -12.10 5.16
N GLY A 176 14.23 -11.12 5.89
CA GLY A 176 14.66 -9.83 5.32
C GLY A 176 13.56 -8.79 5.18
N LEU A 177 12.40 -8.97 5.80
CA LEU A 177 11.35 -7.97 5.84
C LEU A 177 11.69 -6.82 6.81
N TRP A 178 11.13 -5.67 6.50
CA TRP A 178 11.22 -4.44 7.25
C TRP A 178 9.84 -3.89 7.57
N VAL A 179 9.78 -3.05 8.58
CA VAL A 179 8.62 -2.22 8.92
C VAL A 179 8.96 -0.76 8.64
N ALA A 180 8.01 -0.02 8.11
CA ALA A 180 8.18 1.41 7.84
C ALA A 180 8.47 2.20 9.12
N PRO A 181 9.16 3.35 9.02
CA PRO A 181 9.37 4.25 10.15
C PRO A 181 8.05 4.66 10.81
N SER A 182 8.09 4.93 12.10
CA SER A 182 6.99 5.58 12.83
C SER A 182 6.76 7.01 12.32
N ALA A 183 5.61 7.59 12.64
CA ALA A 183 5.32 8.98 12.30
C ALA A 183 6.43 9.94 12.80
N GLY A 184 6.91 9.73 14.04
CA GLY A 184 8.00 10.52 14.59
C GLY A 184 9.31 10.37 13.82
N GLU A 185 9.66 9.14 13.43
CA GLU A 185 10.88 8.88 12.65
C GLU A 185 10.77 9.47 11.23
N TRP A 186 9.62 9.36 10.54
CA TRP A 186 9.39 10.03 9.27
C TRP A 186 9.57 11.55 9.35
N ALA A 187 9.08 12.18 10.42
CA ALA A 187 9.20 13.62 10.64
C ALA A 187 10.64 14.07 10.89
N LEU A 188 11.49 13.18 11.40
CA LEU A 188 12.88 13.47 11.75
C LEU A 188 13.89 13.17 10.64
N ILE A 189 13.46 12.62 9.49
CA ILE A 189 14.37 12.37 8.37
C ILE A 189 14.93 13.70 7.85
N PRO A 190 16.28 13.87 7.83
CA PRO A 190 16.89 15.10 7.37
C PRO A 190 16.63 15.39 5.88
N SER A 191 16.54 16.67 5.50
CA SER A 191 16.21 17.08 4.13
C SER A 191 17.14 16.52 3.05
N TRP A 192 18.43 16.39 3.34
CA TRP A 192 19.42 15.83 2.41
C TRP A 192 19.24 14.31 2.20
N GLU A 193 18.66 13.60 3.15
CA GLU A 193 18.38 12.17 3.02
C GLU A 193 17.18 11.91 2.09
N TRP A 194 16.18 12.78 2.13
CA TRP A 194 15.08 12.75 1.17
C TRP A 194 15.60 12.96 -0.26
N LEU A 195 16.48 13.97 -0.46
CA LEU A 195 17.09 14.22 -1.76
C LEU A 195 17.94 13.04 -2.22
N ARG A 196 18.73 12.45 -1.31
CA ARG A 196 19.52 11.25 -1.60
C ARG A 196 18.65 10.06 -2.01
N ALA A 197 17.49 9.90 -1.41
CA ALA A 197 16.52 8.88 -1.76
C ALA A 197 15.72 9.22 -3.05
N GLY A 198 15.90 10.40 -3.65
CA GLY A 198 15.20 10.82 -4.86
C GLY A 198 13.84 11.47 -4.61
N VAL A 199 13.58 11.90 -3.39
CA VAL A 199 12.35 12.64 -3.03
C VAL A 199 12.68 14.12 -2.97
N ASP A 200 12.02 14.92 -3.80
CA ASP A 200 12.20 16.38 -3.82
C ASP A 200 11.62 17.08 -2.58
N GLY A 201 11.96 18.37 -2.41
CA GLY A 201 11.57 19.16 -1.24
C GLY A 201 10.04 19.32 -1.07
N ALA A 202 9.26 19.34 -2.16
CA ALA A 202 7.81 19.49 -2.06
C ALA A 202 7.17 18.22 -1.48
N ARG A 203 7.55 17.04 -1.99
CA ARG A 203 7.05 15.74 -1.53
C ARG A 203 7.54 15.43 -0.11
N SER A 204 8.83 15.64 0.18
CA SER A 204 9.37 15.42 1.53
C SER A 204 8.71 16.30 2.59
N ALA A 205 8.50 17.59 2.28
CA ALA A 205 7.78 18.48 3.17
C ALA A 205 6.32 18.05 3.38
N ALA A 206 5.65 17.51 2.37
CA ALA A 206 4.30 16.94 2.52
C ALA A 206 4.30 15.70 3.42
N VAL A 207 5.29 14.79 3.28
CA VAL A 207 5.43 13.63 4.19
C VAL A 207 5.66 14.09 5.64
N VAL A 208 6.56 15.05 5.85
CA VAL A 208 6.84 15.57 7.21
C VAL A 208 5.59 16.18 7.84
N ARG A 209 4.81 16.95 7.07
CA ARG A 209 3.53 17.50 7.55
C ARG A 209 2.50 16.41 7.87
N ALA A 210 2.37 15.41 7.00
CA ALA A 210 1.49 14.26 7.24
C ALA A 210 1.90 13.50 8.50
N ALA A 211 3.18 13.23 8.67
CA ALA A 211 3.74 12.58 9.85
C ALA A 211 3.48 13.40 11.14
N GLY A 212 3.66 14.72 11.09
CA GLY A 212 3.33 15.61 12.21
C GLY A 212 1.84 15.67 12.57
N ALA A 213 0.96 15.34 11.62
CA ALA A 213 -0.49 15.29 11.82
C ALA A 213 -1.03 13.86 12.05
N ALA A 214 -0.17 12.87 12.22
CA ALA A 214 -0.48 11.44 12.24
C ALA A 214 -1.70 11.09 13.09
N GLY A 215 -1.73 11.50 14.36
CA GLY A 215 -2.82 11.16 15.27
C GLY A 215 -4.20 11.64 14.81
N ARG A 216 -4.26 12.79 14.08
CA ARG A 216 -5.50 13.30 13.50
C ARG A 216 -5.86 12.59 12.19
N LEU A 217 -4.84 12.20 11.41
CA LEU A 217 -5.05 11.52 10.13
C LEU A 217 -5.49 10.08 10.32
N GLU A 218 -4.93 9.36 11.29
CA GLU A 218 -5.37 7.98 11.60
C GLU A 218 -6.85 7.92 12.02
N GLN A 219 -7.40 8.97 12.63
CA GLN A 219 -8.83 9.05 12.93
C GLN A 219 -9.74 9.11 11.69
N CYS A 220 -9.19 9.26 10.47
CA CYS A 220 -9.99 9.21 9.25
C CYS A 220 -10.69 7.86 9.05
N VAL A 221 -10.23 6.79 9.68
CA VAL A 221 -10.86 5.46 9.62
C VAL A 221 -12.28 5.42 10.19
N ASP A 222 -12.61 6.39 11.05
CA ASP A 222 -13.91 6.49 11.73
C ASP A 222 -14.80 7.59 11.14
N LEU A 223 -14.35 8.27 10.06
CA LEU A 223 -15.08 9.38 9.47
C LEU A 223 -15.88 8.94 8.23
N PRO A 224 -17.00 9.65 7.95
CA PRO A 224 -17.64 9.58 6.64
C PRO A 224 -16.65 9.92 5.51
N PRO A 225 -16.81 9.36 4.29
CA PRO A 225 -15.87 9.52 3.19
C PRO A 225 -15.51 10.98 2.85
N ASP A 226 -16.49 11.89 2.84
CA ASP A 226 -16.25 13.30 2.53
C ASP A 226 -15.47 14.03 3.63
N ASP A 227 -15.72 13.68 4.88
CA ASP A 227 -15.01 14.24 6.02
C ASP A 227 -13.57 13.75 6.06
N ALA A 228 -13.36 12.47 5.79
CA ALA A 228 -12.03 11.89 5.63
C ALA A 228 -11.26 12.57 4.49
N GLN A 229 -11.89 12.74 3.32
CA GLN A 229 -11.30 13.46 2.19
C GLN A 229 -10.91 14.90 2.56
N ARG A 230 -11.82 15.66 3.20
CA ARG A 230 -11.52 17.03 3.64
C ARG A 230 -10.35 17.06 4.62
N ARG A 231 -10.30 16.12 5.57
CA ARG A 231 -9.21 16.03 6.56
C ARG A 231 -7.87 15.67 5.91
N LEU A 232 -7.83 14.71 5.01
CA LEU A 232 -6.63 14.34 4.26
C LEU A 232 -6.11 15.52 3.44
N ARG A 233 -6.99 16.21 2.70
CA ARG A 233 -6.65 17.37 1.86
C ARG A 233 -6.28 18.63 2.63
N ALA A 234 -6.57 18.71 3.92
CA ALA A 234 -6.10 19.81 4.77
C ALA A 234 -4.57 19.76 4.99
N VAL A 235 -3.91 18.63 4.71
CA VAL A 235 -2.46 18.54 4.69
C VAL A 235 -1.94 19.16 3.39
N GLN A 236 -1.19 20.24 3.48
CA GLN A 236 -0.60 20.90 2.31
C GLN A 236 0.31 19.90 1.54
N GLY A 237 0.01 19.70 0.27
CA GLY A 237 0.68 18.73 -0.60
C GLY A 237 -0.10 17.44 -0.78
N VAL A 238 -1.25 17.27 -0.12
CA VAL A 238 -2.18 16.17 -0.35
C VAL A 238 -3.32 16.65 -1.26
N GLY A 239 -3.31 16.20 -2.50
CA GLY A 239 -4.33 16.49 -3.52
C GLY A 239 -5.46 15.46 -3.55
N VAL A 240 -6.36 15.62 -4.56
CA VAL A 240 -7.51 14.70 -4.76
C VAL A 240 -7.02 13.27 -4.97
N TRP A 241 -6.07 13.07 -5.88
CA TRP A 241 -5.48 11.77 -6.17
C TRP A 241 -4.91 11.11 -4.91
N THR A 242 -4.03 11.80 -4.17
CA THR A 242 -3.41 11.24 -2.96
C THR A 242 -4.43 10.89 -1.88
N ALA A 243 -5.49 11.71 -1.74
CA ALA A 243 -6.57 11.41 -0.79
C ALA A 243 -7.39 10.18 -1.24
N ALA A 244 -7.62 10.00 -2.54
CA ALA A 244 -8.31 8.84 -3.09
C ALA A 244 -7.52 7.54 -2.83
N GLU A 245 -6.19 7.56 -3.07
CA GLU A 245 -5.30 6.40 -2.78
C GLU A 245 -5.40 5.93 -1.31
N VAL A 246 -5.52 6.89 -0.38
CA VAL A 246 -5.71 6.57 1.04
C VAL A 246 -7.12 6.02 1.30
N ARG A 247 -8.16 6.64 0.70
CA ARG A 247 -9.55 6.28 0.94
C ARG A 247 -9.85 4.86 0.51
N HIS A 248 -9.48 4.47 -0.70
CA HIS A 248 -9.74 3.12 -1.17
C HIS A 248 -8.84 2.06 -0.50
N THR A 249 -7.63 2.42 -0.07
CA THR A 249 -6.68 1.47 0.54
C THR A 249 -6.90 1.31 2.05
N ALA A 250 -6.94 2.44 2.77
CA ALA A 250 -7.00 2.43 4.24
C ALA A 250 -8.42 2.44 4.78
N LEU A 251 -9.36 3.10 4.08
CA LEU A 251 -10.71 3.31 4.59
C LEU A 251 -11.75 2.37 3.97
N GLY A 252 -11.42 1.66 2.89
CA GLY A 252 -12.33 0.74 2.21
C GLY A 252 -13.38 1.44 1.36
N ASP A 253 -13.06 2.62 0.83
CA ASP A 253 -13.99 3.41 0.06
C ASP A 253 -14.06 2.94 -1.39
N ALA A 254 -15.12 2.23 -1.73
CA ALA A 254 -15.37 1.69 -3.06
C ALA A 254 -15.65 2.77 -4.12
N ASP A 255 -15.82 4.03 -3.70
CA ASP A 255 -16.13 5.14 -4.59
C ASP A 255 -14.99 6.14 -4.81
N ALA A 256 -13.84 5.93 -4.16
CA ALA A 256 -12.70 6.84 -4.19
C ALA A 256 -11.86 6.68 -5.47
N VAL A 257 -12.31 7.25 -6.57
CA VAL A 257 -11.60 7.24 -7.86
C VAL A 257 -10.33 8.08 -7.80
N SER A 258 -9.28 7.59 -8.45
CA SER A 258 -7.97 8.24 -8.54
C SER A 258 -7.96 9.38 -9.58
N PHE A 259 -8.87 10.38 -9.44
CA PHE A 259 -8.87 11.56 -10.29
C PHE A 259 -7.56 12.33 -10.20
N GLY A 260 -7.09 12.83 -11.33
CA GLY A 260 -5.78 13.47 -11.46
C GLY A 260 -4.63 12.50 -11.69
N ASP A 261 -4.89 11.19 -11.78
CA ASP A 261 -3.91 10.20 -12.24
C ASP A 261 -3.64 10.36 -13.73
N TYR A 262 -2.37 10.24 -14.13
CA TYR A 262 -1.98 10.40 -15.53
C TYR A 262 -2.57 9.33 -16.46
N HIS A 263 -2.88 8.16 -15.92
CA HIS A 263 -3.30 6.98 -16.70
C HIS A 263 -4.79 6.65 -16.53
N VAL A 264 -5.34 6.79 -15.35
CA VAL A 264 -6.65 6.24 -14.98
C VAL A 264 -7.77 6.71 -15.91
N ALA A 265 -7.91 8.02 -16.14
CA ALA A 265 -8.95 8.55 -17.03
C ALA A 265 -8.82 7.99 -18.45
N LYS A 266 -7.61 7.99 -19.00
CA LYS A 266 -7.34 7.51 -20.35
C LYS A 266 -7.54 6.01 -20.52
N ASP A 267 -7.11 5.24 -19.51
CA ASP A 267 -7.19 3.77 -19.55
C ASP A 267 -8.64 3.30 -19.38
N ILE A 268 -9.41 3.91 -18.48
CA ILE A 268 -10.84 3.59 -18.28
C ILE A 268 -11.67 4.06 -19.48
N GLY A 269 -11.44 5.28 -19.97
CA GLY A 269 -12.08 5.78 -21.19
C GLY A 269 -11.87 4.82 -22.34
N TRP A 270 -10.62 4.40 -22.57
CA TRP A 270 -10.29 3.41 -23.60
C TRP A 270 -11.01 2.07 -23.39
N ALA A 271 -11.01 1.56 -22.15
CA ALA A 271 -11.64 0.29 -21.84
C ALA A 271 -13.16 0.29 -22.10
N LEU A 272 -13.82 1.40 -21.79
CA LEU A 272 -15.29 1.50 -21.88
C LEU A 272 -15.79 1.99 -23.25
N THR A 273 -15.03 2.86 -23.93
CA THR A 273 -15.50 3.53 -25.16
C THR A 273 -14.60 3.31 -26.39
N GLY A 274 -13.39 2.78 -26.21
CA GLY A 274 -12.38 2.69 -27.25
C GLY A 274 -11.60 4.01 -27.49
N SER A 275 -11.82 5.04 -26.66
CA SER A 275 -11.20 6.36 -26.78
C SER A 275 -10.64 6.83 -25.45
N GLU A 276 -9.57 7.64 -25.49
CA GLU A 276 -9.06 8.30 -24.28
C GLU A 276 -10.01 9.42 -23.85
N VAL A 277 -10.19 9.60 -22.54
CA VAL A 277 -10.92 10.72 -21.93
C VAL A 277 -10.03 11.45 -20.92
N ASP A 278 -10.43 12.63 -20.51
CA ASP A 278 -9.88 13.36 -19.36
C ASP A 278 -10.67 13.03 -18.06
N ASP A 279 -10.37 13.75 -17.00
CA ASP A 279 -11.03 13.54 -15.70
C ASP A 279 -12.54 13.86 -15.74
N ASP A 280 -12.96 14.85 -16.54
CA ASP A 280 -14.38 15.19 -16.69
C ASP A 280 -15.12 14.06 -17.42
N GLY A 281 -14.56 13.57 -18.52
CA GLY A 281 -15.10 12.40 -19.23
C GLY A 281 -15.07 11.13 -18.39
N LEU A 282 -14.06 10.94 -17.54
CA LEU A 282 -14.03 9.84 -16.56
C LEU A 282 -15.19 9.95 -15.56
N ALA A 283 -15.44 11.16 -15.05
CA ALA A 283 -16.54 11.39 -14.10
C ALA A 283 -17.89 11.07 -14.72
N GLU A 284 -18.13 11.48 -15.99
CA GLU A 284 -19.34 11.15 -16.74
C GLU A 284 -19.52 9.64 -16.96
N LEU A 285 -18.44 8.95 -17.38
CA LEU A 285 -18.45 7.50 -17.59
C LEU A 285 -18.72 6.70 -16.32
N LEU A 286 -18.27 7.20 -15.18
CA LEU A 286 -18.43 6.55 -13.89
C LEU A 286 -19.66 7.02 -13.09
N GLU A 287 -20.43 8.00 -13.58
CA GLU A 287 -21.64 8.48 -12.92
C GLU A 287 -22.64 7.36 -12.61
N PRO A 288 -22.95 6.40 -13.54
CA PRO A 288 -23.87 5.29 -13.24
C PRO A 288 -23.38 4.35 -12.13
N TYR A 289 -22.12 4.45 -11.75
CA TYR A 289 -21.48 3.62 -10.74
C TYR A 289 -21.29 4.33 -9.39
N ALA A 290 -22.03 5.40 -9.14
CA ALA A 290 -21.93 6.14 -7.87
C ALA A 290 -22.03 5.19 -6.67
N GLY A 291 -21.10 5.32 -5.72
CA GLY A 291 -20.88 4.39 -4.60
C GLY A 291 -19.89 3.24 -4.89
N HIS A 292 -19.60 2.98 -6.17
CA HIS A 292 -18.73 1.88 -6.62
C HIS A 292 -17.73 2.29 -7.70
N ARG A 293 -17.47 3.58 -7.88
CA ARG A 293 -16.64 4.08 -8.99
C ARG A 293 -15.21 3.56 -8.95
N TYR A 294 -14.58 3.52 -7.77
CA TYR A 294 -13.27 2.89 -7.62
C TYR A 294 -13.33 1.37 -7.87
N ARG A 295 -14.43 0.70 -7.50
CA ARG A 295 -14.60 -0.73 -7.82
C ARG A 295 -14.51 -0.97 -9.33
N VAL A 296 -15.13 -0.13 -10.14
CA VAL A 296 -15.04 -0.20 -11.61
C VAL A 296 -13.62 0.02 -12.09
N GLN A 297 -12.97 1.11 -11.61
CA GLN A 297 -11.55 1.38 -11.91
C GLN A 297 -10.71 0.13 -11.66
N ARG A 298 -10.80 -0.44 -10.47
CA ARG A 298 -9.96 -1.54 -10.06
C ARG A 298 -10.24 -2.85 -10.80
N LEU A 299 -11.50 -3.17 -11.07
CA LEU A 299 -11.87 -4.34 -11.87
C LEU A 299 -11.31 -4.27 -13.28
N LEU A 300 -11.35 -3.11 -13.93
CA LEU A 300 -10.77 -2.92 -15.25
C LEU A 300 -9.25 -3.02 -15.25
N GLU A 301 -8.58 -2.47 -14.24
CA GLU A 301 -7.13 -2.62 -14.04
C GLU A 301 -6.72 -4.09 -13.87
N LEU A 302 -7.41 -4.85 -13.03
CA LEU A 302 -7.19 -6.28 -12.83
C LEU A 302 -7.42 -7.09 -14.10
N ALA A 303 -8.40 -6.68 -14.91
CA ALA A 303 -8.67 -7.29 -16.21
C ALA A 303 -7.60 -6.99 -17.25
N GLY A 304 -6.70 -6.04 -16.97
CA GLY A 304 -5.72 -5.56 -17.94
C GLY A 304 -6.37 -4.78 -19.10
N ALA A 305 -7.57 -4.25 -18.90
CA ALA A 305 -8.31 -3.49 -19.90
C ALA A 305 -7.75 -2.07 -20.07
N MET A 306 -6.44 -2.01 -20.29
CA MET A 306 -5.69 -0.76 -20.40
C MET A 306 -5.45 -0.44 -21.88
N ARG A 307 -5.36 0.86 -22.20
CA ARG A 307 -4.99 1.26 -23.56
C ARG A 307 -3.62 0.70 -23.96
N PRO A 308 -3.39 0.43 -25.24
CA PRO A 308 -2.08 0.05 -25.73
C PRO A 308 -1.05 1.16 -25.43
N ARG A 309 -0.04 0.85 -24.64
CA ARG A 309 1.03 1.81 -24.33
C ARG A 309 1.93 1.97 -25.55
N ARG A 310 1.83 3.11 -26.22
CA ARG A 310 2.66 3.50 -27.36
C ARG A 310 3.49 4.72 -26.97
N GLY A 311 4.78 4.70 -27.29
CA GLY A 311 5.67 5.84 -27.07
C GLY A 311 6.81 5.58 -26.09
N PRO A 312 7.78 6.52 -26.00
CA PRO A 312 8.91 6.40 -25.08
C PRO A 312 8.43 6.45 -23.64
N ARG A 313 9.03 5.61 -22.78
CA ARG A 313 8.81 5.71 -21.32
C ARG A 313 9.37 7.04 -20.83
N MET A 314 8.73 7.63 -19.83
CA MET A 314 9.27 8.80 -19.13
C MET A 314 10.68 8.46 -18.65
N PRO A 315 11.72 9.24 -19.03
CA PRO A 315 13.08 8.94 -18.59
C PRO A 315 13.19 9.10 -17.08
N LEU A 316 13.93 8.19 -16.45
CA LEU A 316 14.26 8.32 -15.05
C LEU A 316 15.12 9.58 -14.83
N ARG A 317 14.92 10.28 -13.71
CA ARG A 317 15.69 11.47 -13.35
C ARG A 317 17.11 11.08 -12.97
N THR A 318 18.04 11.09 -13.93
CA THR A 318 19.44 10.66 -13.75
C THR A 318 20.32 11.67 -13.03
N HIS A 319 19.84 12.91 -12.85
CA HIS A 319 20.56 13.98 -12.14
C HIS A 319 20.43 13.89 -10.61
N LEU A 320 19.57 13.03 -10.08
CA LEU A 320 19.46 12.78 -8.64
C LEU A 320 20.64 11.91 -8.17
N PRO A 321 21.17 12.14 -6.94
CA PRO A 321 22.44 11.56 -6.49
C PRO A 321 22.42 10.05 -6.20
N HIS A 322 21.29 9.38 -6.36
CA HIS A 322 21.21 7.92 -6.18
C HIS A 322 21.07 7.21 -7.52
N ARG A 323 21.83 6.16 -7.71
CA ARG A 323 21.67 5.23 -8.81
C ARG A 323 20.95 4.00 -8.27
N PHE A 324 19.86 3.64 -8.93
CA PHE A 324 19.22 2.34 -8.72
C PHE A 324 20.17 1.25 -9.23
N ARG A 325 20.95 0.63 -8.36
CA ARG A 325 21.68 -0.60 -8.59
C ARG A 325 21.01 -1.74 -7.85
#